data_e4492a40cc3ef35655db754b0be089db
#
_entry.id   e4492a40cc3ef35655db754b0be089db
#
_cell.length_a   1.000
_cell.length_b   1.000
_cell.length_c   1.000
_cell.angle_alpha   90.00
_cell.angle_beta   90.00
_cell.angle_gamma   90.00
#
_symmetry.space_group_name_H-M   'P 1'
#
loop_
_entity.id
_entity.type
_entity.pdbx_description
1 polymer ?
#
loop_
_entity_poly.entity_id
_entity_poly.type
_entity_poly.pdbx_seq_one_letter_code
_entity_poly.pdbx_strand_id
1 'polypeptide(L)'
;WAMPKATADQASISSYHYFNLSDQGWRAKGWFNVVPEEDVNESAYNDDSAKWFYAENDGDLVKSEIKTISSKKYAFNNKGEMLSGVQALAMSSSTKIVGNKAIDDADLVDALKAGTLSFEGYNGNTYTIGSDVYVYYFGAGSDGAMKIGNQNVDVDGDTYAFSFGKTGSNKGRGLSEADDVLYVNGLRIKADSDMRYQAFKNGTAVEDPTTIIDDQNAYLVNTSGSIMKNKKNLKDTDR
;
A
#
# COMPACT_ATOMS: atom_id res chain seq x y z
N TRP A 1 -7.39 -18.80 -20.64
CA TRP A 1 -6.07 -19.04 -20.03
C TRP A 1 -5.48 -20.33 -20.59
N ALA A 2 -4.18 -20.40 -20.76
CA ALA A 2 -3.48 -21.62 -21.07
C ALA A 2 -2.09 -21.63 -20.43
N MET A 3 -1.67 -22.80 -19.97
CA MET A 3 -0.33 -23.05 -19.48
C MET A 3 0.49 -23.70 -20.60
N PRO A 4 1.68 -23.19 -20.95
CA PRO A 4 2.58 -23.96 -21.80
C PRO A 4 2.88 -25.28 -21.06
N LYS A 5 2.96 -26.37 -21.83
CA LYS A 5 3.14 -27.73 -21.32
C LYS A 5 4.33 -27.79 -20.35
N ALA A 6 4.08 -27.58 -19.04
CA ALA A 6 5.07 -27.77 -18.01
C ALA A 6 5.06 -29.24 -17.59
N THR A 7 6.21 -29.82 -17.34
CA THR A 7 6.34 -31.08 -16.59
C THR A 7 5.69 -30.85 -15.22
N ALA A 8 4.98 -31.86 -14.71
CA ALA A 8 4.08 -31.80 -13.55
C ALA A 8 4.65 -31.17 -12.25
N ASP A 9 5.96 -30.96 -12.16
CA ASP A 9 6.64 -30.40 -10.98
C ASP A 9 6.92 -28.89 -11.05
N GLN A 10 6.44 -28.17 -12.08
CA GLN A 10 6.72 -26.73 -12.30
C GLN A 10 5.50 -25.89 -12.62
N ALA A 11 4.33 -26.26 -12.13
CA ALA A 11 3.12 -25.44 -12.23
C ALA A 11 3.26 -24.19 -11.34
N SER A 12 4.00 -23.20 -11.81
CA SER A 12 3.99 -21.87 -11.20
C SER A 12 3.09 -20.95 -12.00
N ILE A 13 2.40 -20.03 -11.33
CA ILE A 13 1.58 -18.97 -11.92
C ILE A 13 2.34 -18.21 -13.04
N SER A 14 3.69 -18.24 -13.02
CA SER A 14 4.54 -17.66 -14.07
C SER A 14 4.38 -18.27 -15.44
N SER A 15 3.76 -19.43 -15.53
CA SER A 15 3.61 -20.17 -16.79
C SER A 15 2.26 -19.94 -17.46
N TYR A 16 1.32 -19.23 -16.84
CA TYR A 16 0.03 -18.95 -17.46
C TYR A 16 0.13 -17.77 -18.44
N HIS A 17 -0.46 -17.98 -19.63
CA HIS A 17 -0.68 -16.94 -20.62
C HIS A 17 -2.17 -16.79 -20.85
N TYR A 18 -2.62 -15.58 -21.09
CA TYR A 18 -3.98 -15.32 -21.51
C TYR A 18 -4.05 -15.18 -23.02
N PHE A 19 -5.05 -15.80 -23.64
CA PHE A 19 -5.33 -15.73 -25.08
C PHE A 19 -6.67 -15.03 -25.26
N ASN A 20 -6.64 -13.80 -25.79
CA ASN A 20 -7.80 -12.91 -25.82
C ASN A 20 -8.75 -13.11 -27.01
N LEU A 21 -8.38 -13.99 -27.95
CA LEU A 21 -9.22 -14.34 -29.10
C LEU A 21 -9.27 -15.86 -29.23
N SER A 22 -10.43 -16.45 -28.97
CA SER A 22 -10.66 -17.90 -29.04
C SER A 22 -10.33 -18.51 -30.41
N ASP A 23 -10.51 -17.74 -31.47
CA ASP A 23 -10.39 -18.24 -32.85
C ASP A 23 -8.99 -18.07 -33.45
N GLN A 24 -8.10 -17.28 -32.82
CA GLN A 24 -6.78 -16.95 -33.36
C GLN A 24 -5.62 -17.39 -32.47
N GLY A 25 -5.87 -17.76 -31.22
CA GLY A 25 -4.85 -18.26 -30.29
C GLY A 25 -3.72 -17.25 -30.01
N TRP A 26 -3.97 -15.96 -30.12
CA TRP A 26 -2.96 -14.93 -29.88
C TRP A 26 -2.83 -14.64 -28.39
N ARG A 27 -1.60 -14.67 -27.89
CA ARG A 27 -1.30 -14.25 -26.52
C ARG A 27 -1.68 -12.79 -26.32
N ALA A 28 -2.35 -12.49 -25.21
CA ALA A 28 -2.62 -11.11 -24.81
C ALA A 28 -1.30 -10.37 -24.61
N LYS A 29 -1.30 -9.10 -24.98
CA LYS A 29 -0.22 -8.15 -24.75
C LYS A 29 -0.82 -6.85 -24.22
N GLY A 30 -0.10 -6.18 -23.31
CA GLY A 30 -0.61 -4.99 -22.67
C GLY A 30 -1.65 -5.31 -21.61
N TRP A 31 -2.57 -4.37 -21.39
CA TRP A 31 -3.60 -4.47 -20.37
C TRP A 31 -4.78 -5.33 -20.78
N PHE A 32 -5.28 -6.15 -19.87
CA PHE A 32 -6.55 -6.86 -20.01
C PHE A 32 -7.20 -7.09 -18.65
N ASN A 33 -8.54 -7.19 -18.66
CA ASN A 33 -9.36 -7.40 -17.47
C ASN A 33 -10.22 -8.63 -17.67
N VAL A 34 -9.96 -9.68 -16.92
CA VAL A 34 -10.61 -10.98 -17.08
C VAL A 34 -10.71 -11.70 -15.72
N VAL A 35 -11.65 -12.63 -15.62
CA VAL A 35 -11.70 -13.57 -14.52
C VAL A 35 -10.48 -14.50 -14.63
N PRO A 36 -9.66 -14.61 -13.56
CA PRO A 36 -8.53 -15.53 -13.57
C PRO A 36 -8.99 -16.99 -13.60
N GLU A 37 -8.11 -17.88 -14.00
CA GLU A 37 -8.31 -19.32 -13.86
C GLU A 37 -8.34 -19.72 -12.38
N GLU A 38 -9.03 -20.82 -12.05
CA GLU A 38 -9.15 -21.34 -10.68
C GLU A 38 -7.78 -21.53 -10.02
N ASP A 39 -6.84 -22.16 -10.74
CA ASP A 39 -5.46 -22.39 -10.29
C ASP A 39 -4.65 -21.08 -10.07
N VAL A 40 -5.06 -19.98 -10.70
CA VAL A 40 -4.43 -18.66 -10.52
C VAL A 40 -5.01 -17.95 -9.31
N ASN A 41 -6.34 -17.90 -9.18
CA ASN A 41 -7.02 -17.30 -8.06
C ASN A 41 -8.42 -17.89 -7.88
N GLU A 42 -8.52 -18.95 -7.08
CA GLU A 42 -9.74 -19.69 -6.78
C GLU A 42 -10.89 -18.78 -6.33
N SER A 43 -10.65 -17.85 -5.40
CA SER A 43 -11.68 -16.94 -4.91
C SER A 43 -12.23 -16.05 -6.02
N ALA A 44 -11.34 -15.42 -6.80
CA ALA A 44 -11.77 -14.56 -7.89
C ALA A 44 -12.49 -15.34 -9.02
N TYR A 45 -12.08 -16.59 -9.26
CA TYR A 45 -12.73 -17.50 -10.20
C TYR A 45 -14.15 -17.84 -9.72
N ASN A 46 -14.30 -18.27 -8.47
CA ASN A 46 -15.61 -18.64 -7.89
C ASN A 46 -16.57 -17.46 -7.77
N ASP A 47 -16.06 -16.26 -7.54
CA ASP A 47 -16.84 -15.03 -7.41
C ASP A 47 -17.11 -14.34 -8.77
N ASP A 48 -16.69 -14.93 -9.90
CA ASP A 48 -16.73 -14.34 -11.24
C ASP A 48 -16.13 -12.90 -11.26
N SER A 49 -15.08 -12.70 -10.48
CA SER A 49 -14.46 -11.40 -10.20
C SER A 49 -13.29 -11.13 -11.14
N ALA A 50 -13.52 -10.31 -12.18
CA ALA A 50 -12.46 -9.92 -13.10
C ALA A 50 -11.36 -9.12 -12.41
N LYS A 51 -10.10 -9.41 -12.76
CA LYS A 51 -8.89 -8.73 -12.28
C LYS A 51 -8.13 -8.12 -13.46
N TRP A 52 -7.42 -7.04 -13.20
CA TRP A 52 -6.55 -6.42 -14.17
C TRP A 52 -5.18 -7.08 -14.18
N PHE A 53 -4.69 -7.38 -15.40
CA PHE A 53 -3.38 -7.95 -15.66
C PHE A 53 -2.65 -7.11 -16.71
N TYR A 54 -1.33 -7.26 -16.76
CA TYR A 54 -0.51 -6.72 -17.81
C TYR A 54 0.45 -7.78 -18.31
N ALA A 55 0.42 -8.05 -19.60
CA ALA A 55 1.37 -8.95 -20.28
C ALA A 55 2.41 -8.16 -21.08
N GLU A 56 3.65 -8.60 -21.01
CA GLU A 56 4.74 -8.06 -21.81
C GLU A 56 4.61 -8.45 -23.28
N ASN A 57 5.54 -8.01 -24.13
CA ASN A 57 5.45 -8.26 -25.58
C ASN A 57 5.57 -9.73 -25.97
N ASP A 58 6.18 -10.56 -25.14
CA ASP A 58 6.29 -12.02 -25.26
C ASP A 58 5.05 -12.76 -24.71
N GLY A 59 4.14 -12.02 -24.05
CA GLY A 59 2.93 -12.55 -23.43
C GLY A 59 3.10 -12.96 -21.98
N ASP A 60 4.27 -12.77 -21.38
CA ASP A 60 4.52 -13.08 -19.99
C ASP A 60 3.84 -12.06 -19.07
N LEU A 61 3.18 -12.56 -18.01
CA LEU A 61 2.52 -11.69 -17.02
C LEU A 61 3.54 -10.97 -16.16
N VAL A 62 3.34 -9.66 -16.00
CA VAL A 62 4.04 -8.88 -14.96
C VAL A 62 3.49 -9.30 -13.60
N LYS A 63 4.38 -9.70 -12.67
CA LYS A 63 4.02 -10.17 -11.34
C LYS A 63 5.10 -9.89 -10.31
N SER A 64 4.69 -9.81 -9.05
CA SER A 64 5.58 -9.58 -7.90
C SER A 64 6.50 -8.37 -8.09
N GLU A 65 6.00 -7.30 -8.74
CA GLU A 65 6.82 -6.11 -8.96
C GLU A 65 6.01 -4.82 -9.15
N ILE A 66 6.71 -3.70 -8.93
CA ILE A 66 6.27 -2.38 -9.37
C ILE A 66 6.84 -2.14 -10.77
N LYS A 67 5.96 -2.05 -11.76
CA LYS A 67 6.29 -1.84 -13.18
C LYS A 67 5.94 -0.43 -13.64
N THR A 68 6.79 0.16 -14.46
CA THR A 68 6.48 1.41 -15.16
C THR A 68 5.86 1.09 -16.52
N ILE A 69 4.62 1.52 -16.73
CA ILE A 69 3.86 1.33 -17.97
C ILE A 69 3.35 2.69 -18.39
N SER A 70 3.69 3.14 -19.60
CA SER A 70 3.29 4.44 -20.14
C SER A 70 3.54 5.59 -19.15
N SER A 71 4.73 5.64 -18.55
CA SER A 71 5.19 6.67 -17.58
C SER A 71 4.49 6.67 -16.22
N LYS A 72 3.56 5.75 -15.94
CA LYS A 72 2.93 5.53 -14.65
C LYS A 72 3.46 4.25 -14.01
N LYS A 73 3.49 4.19 -12.69
CA LYS A 73 3.88 2.99 -11.95
C LYS A 73 2.64 2.23 -11.49
N TYR A 74 2.67 0.92 -11.64
CA TYR A 74 1.64 -0.01 -11.20
C TYR A 74 2.30 -1.13 -10.40
N ALA A 75 1.60 -1.70 -9.44
CA ALA A 75 2.08 -2.85 -8.70
C ALA A 75 1.25 -4.09 -9.05
N PHE A 76 1.94 -5.23 -9.09
CA PHE A 76 1.32 -6.52 -9.38
C PHE A 76 1.69 -7.52 -8.28
N ASN A 77 0.70 -8.26 -7.79
CA ASN A 77 0.93 -9.32 -6.81
C ASN A 77 1.60 -10.56 -7.44
N ASN A 78 1.79 -11.61 -6.65
CA ASN A 78 2.40 -12.86 -7.13
C ASN A 78 1.51 -13.65 -8.12
N LYS A 79 0.22 -13.32 -8.19
CA LYS A 79 -0.73 -13.88 -9.15
C LYS A 79 -0.77 -13.10 -10.48
N GLY A 80 -0.03 -11.98 -10.57
CA GLY A 80 -0.03 -11.06 -11.72
C GLY A 80 -1.19 -10.07 -11.72
N GLU A 81 -1.99 -10.03 -10.67
CA GLU A 81 -3.11 -9.09 -10.55
C GLU A 81 -2.61 -7.70 -10.16
N MET A 82 -3.11 -6.68 -10.87
CA MET A 82 -2.83 -5.28 -10.54
C MET A 82 -3.41 -4.91 -9.17
N LEU A 83 -2.56 -4.35 -8.32
CA LEU A 83 -2.98 -3.84 -7.02
C LEU A 83 -3.63 -2.46 -7.15
N SER A 84 -4.65 -2.20 -6.33
CA SER A 84 -5.33 -0.91 -6.19
C SER A 84 -5.56 -0.57 -4.72
N GLY A 85 -5.99 0.66 -4.42
CA GLY A 85 -6.19 1.10 -3.04
C GLY A 85 -4.89 1.36 -2.29
N VAL A 86 -4.98 1.45 -0.97
CA VAL A 86 -3.82 1.55 -0.08
C VAL A 86 -3.24 0.15 0.13
N GLN A 87 -1.93 0.02 -0.09
CA GLN A 87 -1.22 -1.24 0.00
C GLN A 87 0.02 -1.12 0.89
N ALA A 88 0.17 -2.01 1.83
CA ALA A 88 1.45 -2.28 2.47
C ALA A 88 2.20 -3.32 1.63
N LEU A 89 3.37 -2.95 1.11
CA LEU A 89 4.21 -3.82 0.26
C LEU A 89 5.49 -4.20 0.99
N ALA A 90 5.74 -5.49 1.16
CA ALA A 90 7.03 -6.01 1.54
C ALA A 90 7.93 -6.08 0.30
N MET A 91 9.09 -5.41 0.36
CA MET A 91 9.96 -5.19 -0.78
C MET A 91 11.33 -5.85 -0.57
N SER A 92 11.77 -6.70 -1.50
CA SER A 92 13.15 -7.22 -1.52
C SER A 92 14.12 -6.35 -2.32
N SER A 93 13.59 -5.43 -3.13
CA SER A 93 14.35 -4.40 -3.84
C SER A 93 13.45 -3.21 -4.15
N SER A 94 13.96 -2.22 -4.86
CA SER A 94 13.18 -1.02 -5.24
C SER A 94 11.94 -1.30 -6.08
N THR A 95 11.86 -2.46 -6.71
CA THR A 95 10.74 -2.84 -7.58
C THR A 95 10.14 -4.21 -7.27
N LYS A 96 10.88 -5.12 -6.60
CA LYS A 96 10.40 -6.49 -6.34
C LYS A 96 9.60 -6.57 -5.05
N ILE A 97 8.37 -7.09 -5.19
CA ILE A 97 7.42 -7.30 -4.12
C ILE A 97 7.51 -8.76 -3.67
N VAL A 98 7.66 -8.99 -2.38
CA VAL A 98 7.67 -10.33 -1.75
C VAL A 98 6.46 -10.59 -0.87
N GLY A 99 5.56 -9.63 -0.76
CA GLY A 99 4.30 -9.72 -0.06
C GLY A 99 3.51 -8.42 -0.16
N ASN A 100 2.19 -8.52 -0.08
CA ASN A 100 1.32 -7.34 0.02
C ASN A 100 0.14 -7.58 0.95
N LYS A 101 -0.34 -6.50 1.55
CA LYS A 101 -1.58 -6.45 2.31
C LYS A 101 -2.35 -5.19 1.91
N ALA A 102 -3.58 -5.35 1.44
CA ALA A 102 -4.50 -4.24 1.27
C ALA A 102 -4.86 -3.65 2.64
N ILE A 103 -4.98 -2.33 2.71
CA ILE A 103 -5.48 -1.60 3.88
C ILE A 103 -6.85 -1.09 3.49
N ASP A 104 -7.87 -1.91 3.71
CA ASP A 104 -9.23 -1.78 3.20
C ASP A 104 -10.30 -1.80 4.31
N ASP A 105 -9.90 -1.92 5.57
CA ASP A 105 -10.75 -1.81 6.74
C ASP A 105 -10.15 -0.93 7.85
N ALA A 106 -10.97 -0.51 8.82
CA ALA A 106 -10.58 0.39 9.91
C ALA A 106 -9.55 -0.25 10.85
N ASP A 107 -9.65 -1.57 11.13
CA ASP A 107 -8.72 -2.27 12.02
C ASP A 107 -7.31 -2.29 11.43
N LEU A 108 -7.18 -2.43 10.10
CA LEU A 108 -5.89 -2.35 9.40
C LEU A 108 -5.32 -0.93 9.40
N VAL A 109 -6.18 0.11 9.32
CA VAL A 109 -5.74 1.51 9.50
C VAL A 109 -5.21 1.74 10.90
N ASP A 110 -5.88 1.23 11.93
CA ASP A 110 -5.44 1.33 13.33
C ASP A 110 -4.15 0.54 13.56
N ALA A 111 -4.01 -0.66 13.01
CA ALA A 111 -2.76 -1.43 13.05
C ALA A 111 -1.60 -0.70 12.33
N LEU A 112 -1.89 -0.01 11.22
CA LEU A 112 -0.92 0.84 10.53
C LEU A 112 -0.47 2.00 11.41
N LYS A 113 -1.43 2.70 12.03
CA LYS A 113 -1.19 3.82 12.96
C LYS A 113 -0.35 3.38 14.16
N ALA A 114 -0.67 2.23 14.73
CA ALA A 114 0.05 1.65 15.87
C ALA A 114 1.43 1.06 15.49
N GLY A 115 1.74 0.91 14.22
CA GLY A 115 2.98 0.25 13.76
C GLY A 115 3.00 -1.27 13.98
N THR A 116 1.83 -1.90 14.16
CA THR A 116 1.68 -3.33 14.44
C THR A 116 1.20 -4.14 13.24
N LEU A 117 0.93 -3.48 12.11
CA LEU A 117 0.47 -4.14 10.90
C LEU A 117 1.48 -5.20 10.46
N SER A 118 1.03 -6.45 10.40
CA SER A 118 1.82 -7.60 9.97
C SER A 118 1.02 -8.47 9.01
N PHE A 119 1.71 -9.12 8.08
CA PHE A 119 1.09 -10.01 7.11
C PHE A 119 2.10 -11.05 6.61
N GLU A 120 1.59 -12.16 6.09
CA GLU A 120 2.40 -13.19 5.44
C GLU A 120 2.74 -12.77 4.01
N GLY A 121 4.01 -12.91 3.64
CA GLY A 121 4.47 -12.69 2.27
C GLY A 121 4.35 -13.93 1.39
N TYR A 122 4.67 -13.77 0.11
CA TYR A 122 4.59 -14.83 -0.90
C TYR A 122 5.52 -16.02 -0.66
N ASN A 123 6.52 -15.83 0.18
CA ASN A 123 7.53 -16.82 0.57
C ASN A 123 7.24 -17.48 1.93
N GLY A 124 6.07 -17.24 2.53
CA GLY A 124 5.68 -17.74 3.85
C GLY A 124 6.32 -17.01 5.04
N ASN A 125 7.12 -15.97 4.80
CA ASN A 125 7.68 -15.17 5.88
C ASN A 125 6.66 -14.11 6.36
N THR A 126 6.68 -13.80 7.65
CA THR A 126 5.92 -12.69 8.22
C THR A 126 6.68 -11.37 8.02
N TYR A 127 5.98 -10.36 7.54
CA TYR A 127 6.47 -8.99 7.36
C TYR A 127 5.69 -8.04 8.24
N THR A 128 6.39 -7.13 8.91
CA THR A 128 5.79 -6.11 9.78
C THR A 128 6.17 -4.73 9.26
N ILE A 129 5.26 -3.77 9.37
CA ILE A 129 5.49 -2.39 8.96
C ILE A 129 6.73 -1.82 9.67
N GLY A 130 7.55 -1.05 8.95
CA GLY A 130 8.77 -0.41 9.49
C GLY A 130 10.09 -1.06 9.06
N SER A 131 10.10 -2.30 8.55
CA SER A 131 11.29 -2.98 8.01
C SER A 131 11.01 -3.50 6.61
N ASP A 132 11.52 -2.84 5.57
CA ASP A 132 11.33 -3.21 4.15
C ASP A 132 9.85 -3.34 3.73
N VAL A 133 8.92 -2.86 4.58
CA VAL A 133 7.50 -2.74 4.31
C VAL A 133 7.15 -1.27 4.20
N TYR A 134 6.61 -0.89 3.05
CA TYR A 134 6.26 0.50 2.74
C TYR A 134 4.81 0.59 2.29
N VAL A 135 4.14 1.67 2.69
CA VAL A 135 2.77 1.95 2.27
C VAL A 135 2.77 2.76 0.98
N TYR A 136 1.91 2.36 0.05
CA TYR A 136 1.66 3.01 -1.24
C TYR A 136 0.16 3.18 -1.46
N TYR A 137 -0.20 4.11 -2.33
CA TYR A 137 -1.57 4.22 -2.83
C TYR A 137 -1.59 4.10 -4.35
N PHE A 138 -2.33 3.12 -4.86
CA PHE A 138 -2.46 2.79 -6.27
C PHE A 138 -3.82 3.20 -6.85
N GLY A 139 -4.37 4.34 -6.39
CA GLY A 139 -5.69 4.79 -6.81
C GLY A 139 -6.80 3.83 -6.38
N ALA A 140 -8.04 4.18 -6.68
CA ALA A 140 -9.20 3.35 -6.35
C ALA A 140 -9.68 2.57 -7.58
N GLY A 141 -10.25 1.40 -7.36
CA GLY A 141 -10.87 0.58 -8.39
C GLY A 141 -9.91 0.20 -9.52
N SER A 142 -10.26 0.50 -10.76
CA SER A 142 -9.50 0.14 -11.96
C SER A 142 -8.36 1.11 -12.31
N ASP A 143 -8.13 2.19 -11.54
CA ASP A 143 -7.05 3.14 -11.83
C ASP A 143 -5.67 2.48 -11.66
N GLY A 144 -5.40 1.83 -10.53
CA GLY A 144 -4.17 1.09 -10.24
C GLY A 144 -2.86 1.89 -10.33
N ALA A 145 -2.89 3.14 -10.78
CA ALA A 145 -1.68 3.96 -10.91
C ALA A 145 -1.21 4.49 -9.56
N MET A 146 0.08 4.33 -9.26
CA MET A 146 0.72 4.86 -8.04
C MET A 146 0.48 6.35 -7.89
N LYS A 147 -0.02 6.77 -6.74
CA LYS A 147 -0.25 8.18 -6.37
C LYS A 147 0.94 8.74 -5.56
N ILE A 148 1.09 10.04 -5.62
CA ILE A 148 2.13 10.82 -4.91
C ILE A 148 1.51 12.06 -4.27
N GLY A 149 2.20 12.66 -3.32
CA GLY A 149 1.71 13.83 -2.59
C GLY A 149 0.54 13.53 -1.68
N ASN A 150 -0.24 14.55 -1.34
CA ASN A 150 -1.37 14.42 -0.43
C ASN A 150 -2.57 13.78 -1.14
N GLN A 151 -3.18 12.81 -0.49
CA GLN A 151 -4.32 12.05 -0.98
C GLN A 151 -5.36 11.93 0.13
N ASN A 152 -6.63 12.09 -0.20
CA ASN A 152 -7.74 11.66 0.65
C ASN A 152 -8.23 10.32 0.11
N VAL A 153 -8.28 9.32 0.97
CA VAL A 153 -8.61 7.95 0.60
C VAL A 153 -9.73 7.45 1.49
N ASP A 154 -10.76 6.93 0.87
CA ASP A 154 -11.85 6.30 1.60
C ASP A 154 -11.49 4.84 1.89
N VAL A 155 -11.57 4.47 3.17
CA VAL A 155 -11.37 3.11 3.66
C VAL A 155 -12.54 2.80 4.58
N ASP A 156 -13.30 1.76 4.26
CA ASP A 156 -14.45 1.29 5.04
C ASP A 156 -15.49 2.39 5.37
N GLY A 157 -15.68 3.32 4.44
CA GLY A 157 -16.63 4.44 4.58
C GLY A 157 -16.09 5.69 5.26
N ASP A 158 -14.89 5.62 5.85
CA ASP A 158 -14.20 6.76 6.44
C ASP A 158 -13.14 7.34 5.49
N THR A 159 -12.98 8.67 5.51
CA THR A 159 -11.96 9.35 4.71
C THR A 159 -10.70 9.61 5.53
N TYR A 160 -9.60 9.05 5.10
CA TYR A 160 -8.27 9.22 5.69
C TYR A 160 -7.37 10.08 4.81
N ALA A 161 -6.62 10.98 5.45
CA ALA A 161 -5.64 11.80 4.76
C ALA A 161 -4.27 11.11 4.77
N PHE A 162 -3.68 10.93 3.59
CA PHE A 162 -2.34 10.35 3.40
C PHE A 162 -1.41 11.34 2.71
N SER A 163 -0.10 11.17 2.90
CA SER A 163 0.93 11.84 2.13
C SER A 163 2.00 10.87 1.65
N PHE A 164 2.29 10.92 0.35
CA PHE A 164 3.25 10.03 -0.32
C PHE A 164 4.37 10.84 -0.96
N GLY A 165 5.59 10.32 -0.92
CA GLY A 165 6.75 10.96 -1.49
C GLY A 165 6.57 11.32 -2.97
N LYS A 166 6.97 12.53 -3.34
CA LYS A 166 6.82 13.05 -4.72
C LYS A 166 7.99 12.68 -5.62
N THR A 167 9.19 12.53 -5.05
CA THR A 167 10.44 12.36 -5.81
C THR A 167 11.43 11.42 -5.10
N GLY A 168 12.51 11.07 -5.78
CA GLY A 168 13.63 10.31 -5.20
C GLY A 168 13.29 8.88 -4.84
N SER A 169 14.02 8.31 -3.88
CA SER A 169 13.85 6.94 -3.39
C SER A 169 12.52 6.72 -2.65
N ASN A 170 11.95 7.81 -2.11
CA ASN A 170 10.67 7.78 -1.40
C ASN A 170 9.46 8.02 -2.31
N LYS A 171 9.65 8.16 -3.64
CA LYS A 171 8.54 8.40 -4.56
C LYS A 171 7.44 7.32 -4.43
N GLY A 172 6.24 7.75 -4.05
CA GLY A 172 5.08 6.91 -3.83
C GLY A 172 5.00 6.25 -2.44
N ARG A 173 6.09 6.27 -1.63
CA ARG A 173 6.09 5.73 -0.27
C ARG A 173 5.39 6.68 0.69
N GLY A 174 4.65 6.13 1.65
CA GLY A 174 4.10 6.90 2.77
C GLY A 174 5.20 7.62 3.55
N LEU A 175 4.97 8.88 3.85
CA LEU A 175 5.92 9.75 4.57
C LEU A 175 5.70 9.68 6.08
N SER A 176 6.71 10.10 6.86
CA SER A 176 6.63 10.30 8.32
C SER A 176 6.39 11.76 8.69
N GLU A 177 6.87 12.70 7.89
CA GLU A 177 6.65 14.14 8.04
C GLU A 177 6.60 14.80 6.65
N ALA A 178 5.70 15.75 6.47
CA ALA A 178 5.66 16.63 5.30
C ALA A 178 4.98 17.96 5.66
N ASP A 179 5.58 19.07 5.25
CA ASP A 179 5.01 20.43 5.42
C ASP A 179 4.59 20.73 6.88
N ASP A 180 5.41 20.35 7.87
CA ASP A 180 5.15 20.48 9.30
C ASP A 180 3.89 19.71 9.79
N VAL A 181 3.51 18.64 9.10
CA VAL A 181 2.43 17.72 9.49
C VAL A 181 3.02 16.35 9.79
N LEU A 182 2.55 15.73 10.89
CA LEU A 182 2.96 14.39 11.29
C LEU A 182 2.17 13.32 10.52
N TYR A 183 2.92 12.33 10.02
CA TYR A 183 2.36 11.14 9.39
C TYR A 183 3.00 9.88 9.98
N VAL A 184 2.30 8.77 9.90
CA VAL A 184 2.81 7.42 10.15
C VAL A 184 2.57 6.58 8.92
N ASN A 185 3.64 6.14 8.27
CA ASN A 185 3.54 5.36 7.02
C ASN A 185 2.63 6.02 5.96
N GLY A 186 2.65 7.35 5.91
CA GLY A 186 1.80 8.16 5.05
C GLY A 186 0.47 8.59 5.67
N LEU A 187 -0.07 7.88 6.66
CA LEU A 187 -1.31 8.24 7.34
C LEU A 187 -1.11 9.46 8.22
N ARG A 188 -1.93 10.48 8.03
CA ARG A 188 -1.90 11.71 8.83
C ARG A 188 -2.30 11.44 10.28
N ILE A 189 -1.44 11.87 11.22
CA ILE A 189 -1.70 11.82 12.64
C ILE A 189 -2.18 13.19 13.12
N LYS A 190 -3.19 13.19 13.98
CA LYS A 190 -3.78 14.41 14.55
C LYS A 190 -4.20 14.15 15.99
N ALA A 191 -4.24 15.21 16.79
CA ALA A 191 -4.81 15.16 18.13
C ALA A 191 -6.29 14.76 18.09
N ASP A 192 -6.76 14.10 19.12
CA ASP A 192 -8.16 13.77 19.31
C ASP A 192 -9.02 15.04 19.34
N SER A 193 -10.30 14.92 18.99
CA SER A 193 -11.18 16.06 18.76
C SER A 193 -11.46 16.89 20.02
N ASP A 194 -11.33 16.29 21.18
CA ASP A 194 -11.49 16.90 22.51
C ASP A 194 -10.18 17.50 23.06
N MET A 195 -9.05 17.22 22.39
CA MET A 195 -7.74 17.74 22.73
C MET A 195 -7.30 18.86 21.81
N ARG A 196 -6.82 19.97 22.35
CA ARG A 196 -6.19 21.02 21.54
C ARG A 196 -4.83 20.58 20.97
N TYR A 197 -4.08 19.83 21.75
CA TYR A 197 -2.78 19.27 21.42
C TYR A 197 -2.63 17.89 22.05
N GLN A 198 -1.97 16.98 21.35
CA GLN A 198 -1.66 15.66 21.86
C GLN A 198 -0.21 15.32 21.50
N ALA A 199 0.48 14.65 22.42
CA ALA A 199 1.85 14.21 22.22
C ALA A 199 1.88 12.83 21.55
N PHE A 200 2.79 12.67 20.59
CA PHE A 200 3.00 11.41 19.89
C PHE A 200 4.48 11.04 19.87
N LYS A 201 4.78 9.78 20.08
CA LYS A 201 6.11 9.19 19.91
C LYS A 201 6.02 8.06 18.90
N ASN A 202 6.81 8.13 17.83
CA ASN A 202 6.76 7.16 16.73
C ASN A 202 5.33 6.94 16.18
N GLY A 203 4.50 8.00 16.20
CA GLY A 203 3.12 7.95 15.72
C GLY A 203 2.08 7.45 16.72
N THR A 204 2.49 6.96 17.88
CA THR A 204 1.59 6.52 18.97
C THR A 204 1.38 7.67 19.96
N ALA A 205 0.12 7.88 20.36
CA ALA A 205 -0.22 8.86 21.40
C ALA A 205 0.47 8.52 22.73
N VAL A 206 0.92 9.55 23.44
CA VAL A 206 1.60 9.44 24.73
C VAL A 206 0.71 10.04 25.80
N GLU A 207 0.34 9.24 26.80
CA GLU A 207 -0.53 9.67 27.89
C GLU A 207 0.16 10.66 28.84
N ASP A 208 1.45 10.44 29.13
CA ASP A 208 2.25 11.35 29.97
C ASP A 208 3.37 12.01 29.14
N PRO A 209 3.15 13.24 28.63
CA PRO A 209 4.14 13.96 27.83
C PRO A 209 5.45 14.25 28.55
N THR A 210 5.48 14.20 29.89
CA THR A 210 6.70 14.46 30.66
C THR A 210 7.77 13.38 30.45
N THR A 211 7.36 12.20 30.02
CA THR A 211 8.27 11.06 29.74
C THR A 211 9.05 11.21 28.45
N ILE A 212 8.72 12.19 27.58
CA ILE A 212 9.27 12.37 26.24
C ILE A 212 9.84 13.77 25.97
N ILE A 213 10.10 14.58 27.01
CA ILE A 213 10.51 16.00 26.88
C ILE A 213 11.75 16.17 26.00
N ASP A 214 12.71 15.26 26.11
CA ASP A 214 13.99 15.31 25.36
C ASP A 214 14.06 14.28 24.21
N ASP A 215 12.94 13.64 23.86
CA ASP A 215 12.92 12.63 22.81
C ASP A 215 12.77 13.28 21.43
N GLN A 216 13.80 13.11 20.59
CA GLN A 216 13.83 13.68 19.22
C GLN A 216 12.78 13.10 18.27
N ASN A 217 12.16 11.95 18.64
CA ASN A 217 11.11 11.28 17.86
C ASN A 217 9.71 11.57 18.41
N ALA A 218 9.60 12.51 19.36
CA ALA A 218 8.35 12.92 19.95
C ALA A 218 7.88 14.26 19.38
N TYR A 219 6.59 14.34 19.10
CA TYR A 219 5.95 15.50 18.47
C TYR A 219 4.71 15.90 19.24
N LEU A 220 4.52 17.20 19.47
CA LEU A 220 3.26 17.76 19.91
C LEU A 220 2.47 18.18 18.67
N VAL A 221 1.26 17.67 18.52
CA VAL A 221 0.43 17.80 17.31
C VAL A 221 -0.93 18.36 17.67
N ASN A 222 -1.48 19.21 16.83
CA ASN A 222 -2.84 19.74 17.00
C ASN A 222 -3.90 18.89 16.28
N THR A 223 -5.16 19.27 16.38
CA THR A 223 -6.31 18.60 15.73
C THR A 223 -6.27 18.65 14.20
N SER A 224 -5.44 19.51 13.61
CA SER A 224 -5.20 19.50 12.16
C SER A 224 -3.98 18.65 11.74
N GLY A 225 -3.30 18.00 12.69
CA GLY A 225 -2.10 17.19 12.42
C GLY A 225 -0.81 18.03 12.30
N SER A 226 -0.85 19.34 12.54
CA SER A 226 0.33 20.19 12.46
C SER A 226 1.23 20.02 13.68
N ILE A 227 2.53 19.88 13.44
CA ILE A 227 3.56 19.77 14.48
C ILE A 227 3.78 21.16 15.10
N MET A 228 3.73 21.24 16.41
CA MET A 228 3.89 22.47 17.18
C MET A 228 5.38 22.77 17.40
N LYS A 229 6.03 23.38 16.40
CA LYS A 229 7.44 23.80 16.48
C LYS A 229 7.56 25.17 17.17
N ASN A 230 8.57 25.34 18.03
CA ASN A 230 8.92 26.63 18.67
C ASN A 230 7.76 27.33 19.40
N LYS A 231 6.79 26.60 19.92
CA LYS A 231 5.70 27.15 20.72
C LYS A 231 6.06 27.07 22.21
N LYS A 232 5.75 28.14 22.97
CA LYS A 232 5.92 28.19 24.41
C LYS A 232 4.54 28.36 25.08
N ASN A 233 4.39 27.82 26.29
CA ASN A 233 3.19 27.97 27.12
C ASN A 233 1.91 27.51 26.40
N LEU A 234 1.97 26.43 25.66
CA LEU A 234 0.78 25.81 25.09
C LEU A 234 -0.11 25.32 26.26
N LYS A 235 -1.39 25.67 26.20
CA LYS A 235 -2.38 25.20 27.18
C LYS A 235 -3.27 24.17 26.51
N ASP A 236 -3.54 23.12 27.24
CA ASP A 236 -4.60 22.17 26.90
C ASP A 236 -5.97 22.85 27.03
N THR A 237 -7.00 22.33 26.35
CA THR A 237 -8.34 22.91 26.33
C THR A 237 -9.06 22.83 27.67
N ASP A 238 -8.67 21.92 28.54
CA ASP A 238 -9.34 21.65 29.80
C ASP A 238 -8.75 22.39 31.02
N ARG A 239 -7.94 23.47 30.79
CA ARG A 239 -7.36 24.28 31.85
C ARG A 239 -7.33 25.77 31.56
#